data_0e275048bf74c3c4a7e9a562987a43ba
#
_entry.id   0e275048bf74c3c4a7e9a562987a43ba
#
_cell.length_a   1.000
_cell.length_b   1.000
_cell.length_c   1.000
_cell.angle_alpha   90.00
_cell.angle_beta   90.00
_cell.angle_gamma   90.00
#
_symmetry.space_group_name_H-M   'P 1'
#
loop_
_entity.id
_entity.type
_entity.pdbx_description
1 polymer ?
#
loop_
_entity_poly.entity_id
_entity_poly.type
_entity_poly.pdbx_seq_one_letter_code
_entity_poly.pdbx_strand_id
1 'polypeptide(L)'
;MTLFSLLWLFFCYAFLGWVLETALAAVKQRRYVDRSVLFGPWCASYGLTAVVLAEGLSELRGSWFFLFLGCAVAATVVEWISGHLLEKATHTRWWDYSRRKWNLDGYICFTASLIWGALGLIAVQWGNPLLLALYRLIPAPVRQVVLLVLVCVLAVDVLGTLLTLLGVRNVLPPVESLNSRLAALSVRMGEWILRHTEGRIRRAYPRADFVRRKEAVKVNPFTKGASFYSILLLFYIGGVCGDLAETLFCRVRLGWWMSRSSVVWGPFSIVWGLALAAATLLLYKYRDRSASFFFVAGTLLGGLYEYLCSVFTELVFGTVFWDYSAIPFNLGGRINLLYCFFWGFAAVAWFKGLYPVLARWIAKIPARPGKIFVWALTVFMAVNMAFSAAALTRYSQRAAGEPATQPWQVWMDQHYNDGVMYRIYPYAKMTG
;
A
#
# COMPACT_ATOMS: atom_id res chain seq x y z
N MET A 1 -0.92 6.92 -20.00
CA MET A 1 -0.98 8.35 -20.43
C MET A 1 0.36 8.78 -21.05
N THR A 2 0.45 9.93 -21.79
CA THR A 2 1.76 10.43 -22.26
C THR A 2 2.52 11.12 -21.12
N LEU A 3 3.87 11.12 -21.18
CA LEU A 3 4.71 11.80 -20.18
C LEU A 3 4.30 13.27 -19.98
N PHE A 4 4.05 13.99 -21.08
CA PHE A 4 3.64 15.40 -21.01
C PHE A 4 2.27 15.60 -20.34
N SER A 5 1.32 14.67 -20.52
CA SER A 5 0.03 14.74 -19.81
C SER A 5 0.17 14.45 -18.31
N LEU A 6 1.09 13.58 -17.92
CA LEU A 6 1.41 13.32 -16.51
C LEU A 6 2.12 14.52 -15.87
N LEU A 7 3.08 15.14 -16.56
CA LEU A 7 3.71 16.38 -16.10
C LEU A 7 2.70 17.51 -15.92
N TRP A 8 1.74 17.64 -16.84
CA TRP A 8 0.66 18.61 -16.71
C TRP A 8 -0.15 18.40 -15.44
N LEU A 9 -0.60 17.15 -15.20
CA LEU A 9 -1.33 16.80 -13.97
C LEU A 9 -0.47 17.06 -12.73
N PHE A 10 0.81 16.67 -12.77
CA PHE A 10 1.73 16.92 -11.66
C PHE A 10 1.77 18.43 -11.28
N PHE A 11 2.01 19.32 -12.24
CA PHE A 11 2.10 20.74 -11.95
C PHE A 11 0.78 21.35 -11.53
N CYS A 12 -0.33 20.96 -12.16
CA CYS A 12 -1.65 21.43 -11.75
C CYS A 12 -1.98 21.04 -10.31
N TYR A 13 -1.79 19.77 -9.94
CA TYR A 13 -2.09 19.31 -8.57
C TYR A 13 -1.06 19.79 -7.55
N ALA A 14 0.21 19.92 -7.92
CA ALA A 14 1.20 20.53 -7.05
C ALA A 14 0.84 22.00 -6.70
N PHE A 15 0.35 22.76 -7.68
CA PHE A 15 -0.15 24.12 -7.47
C PHE A 15 -1.44 24.14 -6.66
N LEU A 16 -2.44 23.31 -7.00
CA LEU A 16 -3.69 23.24 -6.26
C LEU A 16 -3.47 22.77 -4.81
N GLY A 17 -2.55 21.86 -4.59
CA GLY A 17 -2.15 21.41 -3.25
C GLY A 17 -1.52 22.54 -2.44
N TRP A 18 -0.67 23.33 -3.06
CA TRP A 18 -0.11 24.51 -2.42
C TRP A 18 -1.18 25.54 -2.05
N VAL A 19 -2.14 25.82 -2.95
CA VAL A 19 -3.27 26.72 -2.68
C VAL A 19 -4.08 26.20 -1.50
N LEU A 20 -4.42 24.90 -1.49
CA LEU A 20 -5.20 24.26 -0.43
C LEU A 20 -4.50 24.37 0.93
N GLU A 21 -3.23 23.96 1.00
CA GLU A 21 -2.44 23.99 2.25
C GLU A 21 -2.26 25.40 2.78
N THR A 22 -1.97 26.35 1.87
CA THR A 22 -1.79 27.77 2.24
C THR A 22 -3.11 28.38 2.72
N ALA A 23 -4.23 28.08 2.05
CA ALA A 23 -5.55 28.54 2.46
C ALA A 23 -5.96 27.98 3.83
N LEU A 24 -5.79 26.68 4.05
CA LEU A 24 -6.06 26.03 5.33
C LEU A 24 -5.19 26.61 6.46
N ALA A 25 -3.92 26.88 6.18
CA ALA A 25 -3.01 27.50 7.15
C ALA A 25 -3.41 28.95 7.44
N ALA A 26 -3.79 29.71 6.42
CA ALA A 26 -4.23 31.09 6.55
C ALA A 26 -5.49 31.22 7.40
N VAL A 27 -6.49 30.37 7.17
CA VAL A 27 -7.73 30.31 7.98
C VAL A 27 -7.41 29.96 9.43
N LYS A 28 -6.57 28.92 9.66
CA LYS A 28 -6.26 28.44 11.02
C LYS A 28 -5.42 29.44 11.82
N GLN A 29 -4.46 30.13 11.15
CA GLN A 29 -3.55 31.05 11.82
C GLN A 29 -3.97 32.53 11.69
N ARG A 30 -5.07 32.81 10.99
CA ARG A 30 -5.58 34.15 10.69
C ARG A 30 -4.53 35.07 10.08
N ARG A 31 -3.56 34.53 9.35
CA ARG A 31 -2.50 35.27 8.62
C ARG A 31 -2.04 34.44 7.44
N TYR A 32 -1.52 35.09 6.41
CA TYR A 32 -0.90 34.38 5.29
C TYR A 32 0.34 33.62 5.75
N VAL A 33 0.35 32.31 5.45
CA VAL A 33 1.47 31.42 5.72
C VAL A 33 1.68 30.53 4.50
N ASP A 34 2.78 30.78 3.80
CA ASP A 34 3.19 29.93 2.69
C ASP A 34 3.62 28.55 3.20
N ARG A 35 2.94 27.51 2.72
CA ARG A 35 3.15 26.11 3.16
C ARG A 35 4.02 25.29 2.21
N SER A 36 4.57 25.90 1.16
CA SER A 36 5.49 25.18 0.28
C SER A 36 6.83 24.90 0.96
N VAL A 37 7.36 23.71 0.75
CA VAL A 37 8.75 23.33 1.10
C VAL A 37 9.72 23.90 0.07
N LEU A 38 9.30 23.90 -1.19
CA LEU A 38 10.04 24.45 -2.32
C LEU A 38 9.85 25.98 -2.42
N PHE A 39 10.72 26.63 -3.18
CA PHE A 39 10.66 28.07 -3.37
C PHE A 39 9.43 28.52 -4.18
N GLY A 40 9.08 27.74 -5.21
CA GLY A 40 7.88 27.97 -6.03
C GLY A 40 6.57 27.56 -5.32
N PRO A 41 5.41 27.93 -5.89
CA PRO A 41 4.09 27.61 -5.34
C PRO A 41 3.72 26.15 -5.66
N TRP A 42 4.50 25.21 -5.16
CA TRP A 42 4.29 23.80 -5.41
C TRP A 42 4.28 22.96 -4.12
N CYS A 43 3.27 22.10 -3.98
CA CYS A 43 3.31 20.96 -3.08
C CYS A 43 3.61 19.70 -3.88
N ALA A 44 4.89 19.33 -4.00
CA ALA A 44 5.33 18.20 -4.84
C ALA A 44 4.66 16.87 -4.46
N SER A 45 4.34 16.65 -3.19
CA SER A 45 3.61 15.45 -2.72
C SER A 45 2.23 15.33 -3.35
N TYR A 46 1.48 16.43 -3.51
CA TYR A 46 0.18 16.43 -4.19
C TYR A 46 0.31 16.10 -5.68
N GLY A 47 1.30 16.71 -6.37
CA GLY A 47 1.58 16.42 -7.77
C GLY A 47 1.99 14.95 -7.99
N LEU A 48 2.90 14.44 -7.15
CA LEU A 48 3.33 13.04 -7.20
C LEU A 48 2.16 12.08 -6.93
N THR A 49 1.37 12.36 -5.90
CA THR A 49 0.17 11.57 -5.59
C THR A 49 -0.77 11.53 -6.79
N ALA A 50 -1.05 12.67 -7.42
CA ALA A 50 -1.95 12.73 -8.58
C ALA A 50 -1.47 11.87 -9.75
N VAL A 51 -0.16 11.87 -10.05
CA VAL A 51 0.44 11.01 -11.08
C VAL A 51 0.30 9.53 -10.73
N VAL A 52 0.60 9.15 -9.49
CA VAL A 52 0.45 7.77 -9.00
C VAL A 52 -1.00 7.30 -9.11
N LEU A 53 -1.96 8.14 -8.71
CA LEU A 53 -3.39 7.81 -8.81
C LEU A 53 -3.87 7.72 -10.26
N ALA A 54 -3.39 8.60 -11.15
CA ALA A 54 -3.82 8.64 -12.55
C ALA A 54 -3.39 7.39 -13.33
N GLU A 55 -2.18 6.88 -13.10
CA GLU A 55 -1.65 5.67 -13.74
C GLU A 55 -2.01 4.40 -12.99
N GLY A 56 -1.87 4.39 -11.65
CA GLY A 56 -1.97 3.17 -10.85
C GLY A 56 -3.40 2.70 -10.59
N LEU A 57 -4.41 3.58 -10.70
CA LEU A 57 -5.79 3.25 -10.31
C LEU A 57 -6.78 3.29 -11.48
N SER A 58 -6.30 3.24 -12.71
CA SER A 58 -7.14 3.32 -13.93
C SER A 58 -8.25 2.27 -13.96
N GLU A 59 -7.99 1.06 -13.48
CA GLU A 59 -8.96 -0.04 -13.46
C GLU A 59 -10.02 0.06 -12.37
N LEU A 60 -9.75 0.80 -11.30
CA LEU A 60 -10.68 0.96 -10.20
C LEU A 60 -11.75 2.03 -10.47
N ARG A 61 -11.67 2.77 -11.60
CA ARG A 61 -12.61 3.85 -11.95
C ARG A 61 -14.06 3.40 -12.03
N GLY A 62 -14.31 2.13 -12.35
CA GLY A 62 -15.66 1.56 -12.45
C GLY A 62 -16.34 1.37 -11.09
N SER A 63 -15.63 1.44 -9.97
CA SER A 63 -16.18 1.27 -8.63
C SER A 63 -15.71 2.38 -7.69
N TRP A 64 -16.60 3.27 -7.31
CA TRP A 64 -16.30 4.41 -6.44
C TRP A 64 -15.71 4.01 -5.09
N PHE A 65 -16.22 2.92 -4.51
CA PHE A 65 -15.71 2.41 -3.23
C PHE A 65 -14.25 1.95 -3.33
N PHE A 66 -13.93 1.12 -4.33
CA PHE A 66 -12.56 0.62 -4.49
C PHE A 66 -11.60 1.69 -4.98
N LEU A 67 -12.07 2.61 -5.80
CA LEU A 67 -11.28 3.77 -6.19
C LEU A 67 -10.94 4.65 -4.97
N PHE A 68 -11.94 4.93 -4.11
CA PHE A 68 -11.72 5.65 -2.86
C PHE A 68 -10.67 4.94 -1.98
N LEU A 69 -10.81 3.62 -1.80
CA LEU A 69 -9.89 2.82 -0.98
C LEU A 69 -8.48 2.80 -1.59
N GLY A 70 -8.36 2.60 -2.90
CA GLY A 70 -7.09 2.66 -3.62
C GLY A 70 -6.42 4.03 -3.53
N CYS A 71 -7.20 5.12 -3.67
CA CYS A 71 -6.72 6.48 -3.49
C CYS A 71 -6.22 6.72 -2.05
N ALA A 72 -6.99 6.28 -1.04
CA ALA A 72 -6.60 6.41 0.35
C ALA A 72 -5.26 5.71 0.63
N VAL A 73 -5.11 4.46 0.17
CA VAL A 73 -3.87 3.69 0.36
C VAL A 73 -2.69 4.32 -0.38
N ALA A 74 -2.83 4.58 -1.68
CA ALA A 74 -1.73 5.10 -2.48
C ALA A 74 -1.26 6.49 -2.01
N ALA A 75 -2.19 7.41 -1.72
CA ALA A 75 -1.85 8.73 -1.20
C ALA A 75 -1.20 8.66 0.18
N THR A 76 -1.70 7.77 1.05
CA THR A 76 -1.11 7.54 2.39
C THR A 76 0.32 7.02 2.29
N VAL A 77 0.62 6.14 1.33
CA VAL A 77 1.99 5.65 1.10
C VAL A 77 2.90 6.78 0.62
N VAL A 78 2.43 7.62 -0.31
CA VAL A 78 3.21 8.79 -0.77
C VAL A 78 3.48 9.75 0.39
N GLU A 79 2.49 10.04 1.24
CA GLU A 79 2.66 10.89 2.42
C GLU A 79 3.65 10.27 3.42
N TRP A 80 3.57 8.97 3.65
CA TRP A 80 4.48 8.25 4.55
C TRP A 80 5.93 8.27 4.03
N ILE A 81 6.15 7.98 2.75
CA ILE A 81 7.49 8.05 2.11
C ILE A 81 8.03 9.46 2.18
N SER A 82 7.21 10.47 1.82
CA SER A 82 7.60 11.88 1.85
C SER A 82 7.99 12.33 3.25
N GLY A 83 7.23 11.91 4.28
CA GLY A 83 7.53 12.23 5.68
C GLY A 83 8.86 11.64 6.14
N HIS A 84 9.14 10.38 5.81
CA HIS A 84 10.41 9.72 6.14
C HIS A 84 11.60 10.35 5.42
N LEU A 85 11.45 10.64 4.12
CA LEU A 85 12.53 11.26 3.33
C LEU A 85 12.86 12.66 3.86
N LEU A 86 11.83 13.47 4.14
CA LEU A 86 12.01 14.81 4.70
C LEU A 86 12.66 14.76 6.10
N GLU A 87 12.18 13.88 6.99
CA GLU A 87 12.78 13.75 8.33
C GLU A 87 14.23 13.26 8.25
N LYS A 88 14.53 12.31 7.34
CA LYS A 88 15.90 11.84 7.14
C LYS A 88 16.82 12.93 6.59
N ALA A 89 16.31 13.77 5.67
CA ALA A 89 17.09 14.82 5.05
C ALA A 89 17.27 16.06 5.96
N THR A 90 16.26 16.39 6.77
CA THR A 90 16.22 17.63 7.54
C THR A 90 16.41 17.45 9.04
N HIS A 91 16.41 16.19 9.51
CA HIS A 91 16.39 15.82 10.94
C HIS A 91 15.25 16.47 11.73
N THR A 92 14.21 16.97 11.01
CA THR A 92 13.03 17.61 11.61
C THR A 92 11.76 16.98 11.06
N ARG A 93 10.74 16.88 11.91
CA ARG A 93 9.43 16.37 11.53
C ARG A 93 8.54 17.53 11.09
N TRP A 94 8.15 17.57 9.83
CA TRP A 94 7.39 18.67 9.21
C TRP A 94 5.91 18.66 9.60
N TRP A 95 5.37 17.47 9.88
CA TRP A 95 4.04 17.26 10.45
C TRP A 95 4.11 16.08 11.43
N ASP A 96 3.23 16.06 12.43
CA ASP A 96 3.20 15.02 13.44
C ASP A 96 1.77 14.67 13.83
N TYR A 97 1.37 13.44 13.49
CA TYR A 97 0.09 12.84 13.87
C TYR A 97 0.20 11.92 15.09
N SER A 98 1.30 11.90 15.83
CA SER A 98 1.51 10.97 16.95
C SER A 98 0.44 11.07 18.06
N ARG A 99 -0.21 12.24 18.18
CA ARG A 99 -1.33 12.47 19.11
C ARG A 99 -2.69 11.97 18.59
N ARG A 100 -2.78 11.62 17.29
CA ARG A 100 -4.01 11.12 16.70
C ARG A 100 -4.12 9.61 16.91
N LYS A 101 -5.36 9.12 17.10
CA LYS A 101 -5.62 7.69 17.15
C LYS A 101 -5.35 7.08 15.75
N TRP A 102 -4.91 5.82 15.71
CA TRP A 102 -4.68 5.07 14.48
C TRP A 102 -3.66 5.78 13.56
N ASN A 103 -2.53 6.21 14.14
CA ASN A 103 -1.41 6.75 13.39
C ASN A 103 -0.34 5.68 13.15
N LEU A 104 0.43 5.85 12.06
CA LEU A 104 1.58 5.03 11.72
C LEU A 104 2.85 5.85 12.04
N ASP A 105 3.36 5.66 13.26
CA ASP A 105 4.56 6.32 13.82
C ASP A 105 4.53 7.87 13.71
N GLY A 106 3.33 8.46 13.66
CA GLY A 106 3.13 9.90 13.59
C GLY A 106 3.26 10.50 12.18
N TYR A 107 3.63 9.74 11.15
CA TYR A 107 3.75 10.26 9.78
C TYR A 107 2.41 10.38 9.07
N ILE A 108 1.50 9.47 9.35
CA ILE A 108 0.15 9.42 8.80
C ILE A 108 -0.86 9.04 9.88
N CYS A 109 -2.14 9.33 9.66
CA CYS A 109 -3.22 8.85 10.54
C CYS A 109 -4.46 8.49 9.71
N PHE A 110 -5.29 7.61 10.26
CA PHE A 110 -6.48 7.10 9.58
C PHE A 110 -7.40 8.20 9.04
N THR A 111 -7.64 9.26 9.83
CA THR A 111 -8.49 10.38 9.39
C THR A 111 -7.89 11.12 8.18
N ALA A 112 -6.56 11.33 8.17
CA ALA A 112 -5.88 11.94 7.02
C ALA A 112 -5.98 11.06 5.79
N SER A 113 -5.82 9.73 5.96
CA SER A 113 -5.97 8.76 4.85
C SER A 113 -7.36 8.77 4.24
N LEU A 114 -8.42 8.92 5.05
CA LEU A 114 -9.79 9.06 4.53
C LEU A 114 -9.97 10.36 3.72
N ILE A 115 -9.39 11.48 4.18
CA ILE A 115 -9.41 12.74 3.46
C ILE A 115 -8.67 12.60 2.13
N TRP A 116 -7.49 11.99 2.13
CA TRP A 116 -6.74 11.68 0.92
C TRP A 116 -7.51 10.80 -0.06
N GLY A 117 -8.25 9.80 0.46
CA GLY A 117 -9.15 8.95 -0.34
C GLY A 117 -10.23 9.76 -1.05
N ALA A 118 -10.89 10.69 -0.33
CA ALA A 118 -11.93 11.55 -0.89
C ALA A 118 -11.37 12.53 -1.93
N LEU A 119 -10.26 13.20 -1.62
CA LEU A 119 -9.59 14.11 -2.56
C LEU A 119 -9.11 13.35 -3.82
N GLY A 120 -8.53 12.16 -3.65
CA GLY A 120 -8.09 11.31 -4.75
C GLY A 120 -9.24 10.84 -5.63
N LEU A 121 -10.37 10.44 -5.02
CA LEU A 121 -11.58 10.07 -5.76
C LEU A 121 -12.08 11.24 -6.63
N ILE A 122 -12.18 12.45 -6.05
CA ILE A 122 -12.58 13.66 -6.78
C ILE A 122 -11.59 13.97 -7.90
N ALA A 123 -10.30 13.88 -7.61
CA ALA A 123 -9.24 14.13 -8.59
C ALA A 123 -9.33 13.17 -9.78
N VAL A 124 -9.47 11.86 -9.53
CA VAL A 124 -9.48 10.84 -10.60
C VAL A 124 -10.76 10.87 -11.41
N GLN A 125 -11.94 11.07 -10.77
CA GLN A 125 -13.23 11.02 -11.46
C GLN A 125 -13.53 12.31 -12.25
N TRP A 126 -13.22 13.47 -11.70
CA TRP A 126 -13.59 14.76 -12.30
C TRP A 126 -12.38 15.66 -12.58
N GLY A 127 -11.42 15.73 -11.66
CA GLY A 127 -10.26 16.60 -11.80
C GLY A 127 -9.39 16.25 -12.99
N ASN A 128 -8.99 14.99 -13.13
CA ASN A 128 -8.14 14.55 -14.24
C ASN A 128 -8.80 14.74 -15.61
N PRO A 129 -10.09 14.35 -15.83
CA PRO A 129 -10.77 14.63 -17.10
C PRO A 129 -10.81 16.12 -17.42
N LEU A 130 -11.14 16.98 -16.45
CA LEU A 130 -11.19 18.43 -16.63
C LEU A 130 -9.81 19.02 -16.98
N LEU A 131 -8.77 18.68 -16.21
CA LEU A 131 -7.43 19.18 -16.44
C LEU A 131 -6.84 18.69 -17.77
N LEU A 132 -7.15 17.47 -18.17
CA LEU A 132 -6.74 16.92 -19.47
C LEU A 132 -7.53 17.55 -20.64
N ALA A 133 -8.79 17.93 -20.43
CA ALA A 133 -9.53 18.71 -21.42
C ALA A 133 -8.87 20.10 -21.62
N LEU A 134 -8.53 20.79 -20.52
CA LEU A 134 -7.77 22.05 -20.57
C LEU A 134 -6.41 21.90 -21.26
N TYR A 135 -5.68 20.81 -20.96
CA TYR A 135 -4.41 20.49 -21.63
C TYR A 135 -4.55 20.37 -23.15
N ARG A 136 -5.64 19.81 -23.65
CA ARG A 136 -5.89 19.64 -25.08
C ARG A 136 -6.22 20.96 -25.80
N LEU A 137 -6.73 21.96 -25.09
CA LEU A 137 -7.01 23.29 -25.66
C LEU A 137 -5.73 24.08 -25.98
N ILE A 138 -4.60 23.77 -25.31
CA ILE A 138 -3.33 24.46 -25.53
C ILE A 138 -2.63 23.85 -26.76
N PRO A 139 -2.17 24.65 -27.73
CA PRO A 139 -1.41 24.13 -28.87
C PRO A 139 -0.19 23.32 -28.45
N ALA A 140 0.04 22.18 -29.14
CA ALA A 140 1.08 21.23 -28.78
C ALA A 140 2.49 21.84 -28.54
N PRO A 141 3.03 22.69 -29.43
CA PRO A 141 4.36 23.26 -29.20
C PRO A 141 4.41 24.17 -27.96
N VAL A 142 3.36 24.96 -27.72
CA VAL A 142 3.30 25.87 -26.55
C VAL A 142 3.30 25.06 -25.24
N ARG A 143 2.43 24.06 -25.12
CA ARG A 143 2.33 23.26 -23.90
C ARG A 143 3.61 22.47 -23.59
N GLN A 144 4.32 21.98 -24.64
CA GLN A 144 5.59 21.29 -24.48
C GLN A 144 6.68 22.23 -23.94
N VAL A 145 6.80 23.41 -24.53
CA VAL A 145 7.78 24.42 -24.08
C VAL A 145 7.48 24.86 -22.65
N VAL A 146 6.21 25.17 -22.33
CA VAL A 146 5.81 25.58 -20.98
C VAL A 146 6.14 24.48 -19.96
N LEU A 147 5.80 23.22 -20.24
CA LEU A 147 6.10 22.12 -19.33
C LEU A 147 7.60 21.88 -19.15
N LEU A 148 8.40 21.99 -20.21
CA LEU A 148 9.86 21.89 -20.10
C LEU A 148 10.44 23.01 -19.24
N VAL A 149 9.97 24.24 -19.42
CA VAL A 149 10.37 25.39 -18.58
C VAL A 149 10.00 25.13 -17.11
N LEU A 150 8.78 24.66 -16.84
CA LEU A 150 8.33 24.33 -15.48
C LEU A 150 9.18 23.21 -14.86
N VAL A 151 9.56 22.19 -15.63
CA VAL A 151 10.46 21.12 -15.15
C VAL A 151 11.85 21.69 -14.81
N CYS A 152 12.41 22.58 -15.66
CA CYS A 152 13.69 23.22 -15.37
C CYS A 152 13.62 24.09 -14.11
N VAL A 153 12.56 24.88 -13.95
CA VAL A 153 12.35 25.71 -12.75
C VAL A 153 12.23 24.84 -11.51
N LEU A 154 11.44 23.76 -11.56
CA LEU A 154 11.29 22.81 -10.46
C LEU A 154 12.62 22.12 -10.12
N ALA A 155 13.40 21.73 -11.12
CA ALA A 155 14.70 21.08 -10.90
C ALA A 155 15.68 22.03 -10.18
N VAL A 156 15.73 23.30 -10.57
CA VAL A 156 16.55 24.32 -9.90
C VAL A 156 16.07 24.56 -8.48
N ASP A 157 14.75 24.63 -8.26
CA ASP A 157 14.14 24.82 -6.95
C ASP A 157 14.43 23.64 -6.01
N VAL A 158 14.23 22.40 -6.49
CA VAL A 158 14.56 21.18 -5.74
C VAL A 158 16.05 21.14 -5.39
N LEU A 159 16.93 21.43 -6.36
CA LEU A 159 18.37 21.42 -6.13
C LEU A 159 18.76 22.49 -5.09
N GLY A 160 18.25 23.71 -5.21
CA GLY A 160 18.50 24.79 -4.25
C GLY A 160 17.99 24.45 -2.84
N THR A 161 16.80 23.85 -2.75
CA THR A 161 16.22 23.40 -1.48
C THR A 161 17.05 22.27 -0.86
N LEU A 162 17.46 21.26 -1.65
CA LEU A 162 18.30 20.16 -1.19
C LEU A 162 19.67 20.65 -0.69
N LEU A 163 20.33 21.54 -1.44
CA LEU A 163 21.60 22.13 -1.03
C LEU A 163 21.48 22.90 0.30
N THR A 164 20.34 23.57 0.49
CA THR A 164 20.04 24.27 1.75
C THR A 164 19.85 23.29 2.92
N LEU A 165 19.04 22.26 2.71
CA LEU A 165 18.68 21.29 3.74
C LEU A 165 19.84 20.38 4.14
N LEU A 166 20.71 20.00 3.18
CA LEU A 166 21.90 19.19 3.44
C LEU A 166 23.06 19.97 4.06
N GLY A 167 22.89 21.27 4.32
CA GLY A 167 23.91 22.09 4.96
C GLY A 167 25.20 22.21 4.15
N VAL A 168 25.15 22.09 2.82
CA VAL A 168 26.32 22.14 1.91
C VAL A 168 27.06 23.48 1.95
N ARG A 169 26.70 24.34 2.88
CA ARG A 169 27.37 25.65 3.12
C ARG A 169 28.90 25.53 3.34
N ASN A 170 29.37 24.32 3.73
CA ASN A 170 30.79 24.08 4.05
C ASN A 170 31.54 23.22 3.00
N VAL A 171 30.93 22.81 1.90
CA VAL A 171 31.51 21.81 0.98
C VAL A 171 31.86 22.38 -0.40
N LEU A 172 31.48 23.61 -0.71
CA LEU A 172 31.96 24.24 -1.97
C LEU A 172 33.40 24.75 -1.78
N PRO A 173 34.41 24.08 -2.36
CA PRO A 173 35.75 24.63 -2.39
C PRO A 173 35.69 25.98 -3.14
N PRO A 174 36.51 26.97 -2.74
CA PRO A 174 36.58 28.22 -3.47
C PRO A 174 37.11 27.90 -4.88
N VAL A 175 36.25 28.05 -5.88
CA VAL A 175 36.67 27.95 -7.28
C VAL A 175 37.40 29.25 -7.62
N GLU A 176 38.71 29.27 -7.32
CA GLU A 176 39.61 30.41 -7.50
C GLU A 176 39.95 30.72 -8.95
N SER A 177 39.37 30.05 -9.93
CA SER A 177 39.85 30.16 -11.32
C SER A 177 38.85 30.50 -12.41
N LEU A 178 37.61 30.85 -12.09
CA LEU A 178 36.63 31.28 -13.10
C LEU A 178 36.05 32.66 -12.79
N ASN A 179 36.58 33.63 -13.51
CA ASN A 179 36.06 35.01 -13.70
C ASN A 179 35.26 35.58 -12.51
N SER A 180 35.89 36.45 -11.71
CA SER A 180 35.43 37.00 -10.44
C SER A 180 33.98 37.54 -10.42
N ARG A 181 33.42 37.92 -11.56
CA ARG A 181 32.02 38.40 -11.68
C ARG A 181 31.00 37.25 -11.66
N LEU A 182 31.28 36.09 -12.31
CA LEU A 182 30.40 34.92 -12.30
C LEU A 182 30.44 34.21 -10.96
N ALA A 183 31.62 34.15 -10.32
CA ALA A 183 31.76 33.60 -8.97
C ALA A 183 31.01 34.43 -7.94
N ALA A 184 31.07 35.77 -8.03
CA ALA A 184 30.35 36.68 -7.16
C ALA A 184 28.81 36.58 -7.37
N LEU A 185 28.35 36.34 -8.61
CA LEU A 185 26.93 36.17 -8.91
C LEU A 185 26.41 34.83 -8.38
N SER A 186 27.17 33.74 -8.53
CA SER A 186 26.82 32.41 -8.04
C SER A 186 26.78 32.35 -6.51
N VAL A 187 27.72 33.00 -5.82
CA VAL A 187 27.73 33.11 -4.35
C VAL A 187 26.55 33.98 -3.87
N ARG A 188 26.27 35.14 -4.52
CA ARG A 188 25.11 35.96 -4.17
C ARG A 188 23.77 35.26 -4.39
N MET A 189 23.62 34.52 -5.49
CA MET A 189 22.42 33.69 -5.74
C MET A 189 22.31 32.57 -4.71
N GLY A 190 23.41 31.84 -4.43
CA GLY A 190 23.43 30.82 -3.42
C GLY A 190 23.06 31.32 -2.01
N GLU A 191 23.64 32.47 -1.59
CA GLU A 191 23.29 33.08 -0.30
C GLU A 191 21.87 33.65 -0.25
N TRP A 192 21.36 34.18 -1.36
CA TRP A 192 19.98 34.64 -1.46
C TRP A 192 18.99 33.48 -1.33
N ILE A 193 19.22 32.38 -2.08
CA ILE A 193 18.41 31.15 -1.99
C ILE A 193 18.44 30.60 -0.57
N LEU A 194 19.62 30.44 0.06
CA LEU A 194 19.78 29.93 1.41
C LEU A 194 19.01 30.79 2.44
N ARG A 195 19.18 32.11 2.43
CA ARG A 195 18.50 33.01 3.38
C ARG A 195 16.97 33.01 3.21
N HIS A 196 16.47 32.97 1.98
CA HIS A 196 15.03 32.94 1.72
C HIS A 196 14.41 31.61 2.08
N THR A 197 15.07 30.48 1.76
CA THR A 197 14.58 29.14 2.06
C THR A 197 14.53 28.88 3.56
N GLU A 198 15.60 29.21 4.31
CA GLU A 198 15.63 29.00 5.77
C GLU A 198 14.58 29.85 6.50
N GLY A 199 14.45 31.12 6.15
CA GLY A 199 13.46 32.04 6.73
C GLY A 199 12.01 31.61 6.40
N ARG A 200 11.80 31.00 5.27
CA ARG A 200 10.50 30.49 4.81
C ARG A 200 10.12 29.18 5.51
N ILE A 201 11.05 28.22 5.61
CA ILE A 201 10.85 26.95 6.33
C ILE A 201 10.49 27.23 7.79
N ARG A 202 11.20 28.09 8.50
CA ARG A 202 10.89 28.46 9.89
C ARG A 202 9.52 29.15 10.03
N ARG A 203 9.07 29.93 9.05
CA ARG A 203 7.73 30.57 9.07
C ARG A 203 6.60 29.59 8.75
N ALA A 204 6.81 28.68 7.81
CA ALA A 204 5.82 27.69 7.41
C ALA A 204 5.60 26.60 8.49
N TYR A 205 6.67 26.23 9.19
CA TYR A 205 6.67 25.12 10.16
C TYR A 205 7.30 25.50 11.51
N PRO A 206 6.68 26.41 12.28
CA PRO A 206 7.25 26.92 13.53
C PRO A 206 7.38 25.90 14.65
N ARG A 207 6.83 24.68 14.49
CA ARG A 207 6.85 23.57 15.45
C ARG A 207 7.60 22.34 14.91
N ALA A 208 8.61 22.51 14.09
CA ALA A 208 9.54 21.45 13.76
C ALA A 208 10.37 21.10 15.01
N ASP A 209 9.74 20.38 15.95
CA ASP A 209 10.38 19.95 17.18
C ASP A 209 11.32 18.78 16.91
N PHE A 210 12.52 18.85 17.48
CA PHE A 210 13.49 17.75 17.49
C PHE A 210 12.84 16.45 17.93
N VAL A 211 13.18 15.36 17.28
CA VAL A 211 12.70 14.00 17.57
C VAL A 211 12.85 13.71 19.06
N ARG A 212 11.77 13.80 19.84
CA ARG A 212 11.75 13.21 21.17
C ARG A 212 11.85 11.70 20.99
N ARG A 213 12.96 11.14 21.49
CA ARG A 213 13.08 9.68 21.65
C ARG A 213 11.79 9.19 22.32
N LYS A 214 11.03 8.33 21.64
CA LYS A 214 9.86 7.69 22.24
C LYS A 214 10.34 6.98 23.50
N GLU A 215 9.84 7.40 24.65
CA GLU A 215 9.96 6.61 25.87
C GLU A 215 9.38 5.22 25.58
N ALA A 216 10.13 4.19 25.97
CA ALA A 216 9.73 2.81 25.78
C ALA A 216 8.35 2.61 26.41
N VAL A 217 7.32 2.42 25.61
CA VAL A 217 5.98 2.05 26.08
C VAL A 217 6.17 0.77 26.86
N LYS A 218 5.77 0.77 28.14
CA LYS A 218 5.79 -0.41 29.02
C LYS A 218 5.17 -1.57 28.26
N VAL A 219 6.02 -2.53 27.91
CA VAL A 219 5.67 -3.75 27.20
C VAL A 219 4.66 -4.50 28.05
N ASN A 220 3.43 -4.60 27.58
CA ASN A 220 2.46 -5.52 28.16
C ASN A 220 3.00 -6.94 27.88
N PRO A 221 3.28 -7.76 28.90
CA PRO A 221 3.83 -9.09 28.70
C PRO A 221 2.77 -9.98 28.06
N PHE A 222 2.69 -9.93 26.72
CA PHE A 222 1.91 -10.90 25.96
C PHE A 222 2.54 -12.26 26.19
N THR A 223 1.90 -12.96 27.06
CA THR A 223 2.11 -14.32 27.48
C THR A 223 2.75 -15.21 26.41
N LYS A 224 3.88 -15.77 26.81
CA LYS A 224 4.53 -16.97 26.30
C LYS A 224 4.28 -17.35 24.83
N GLY A 225 4.82 -16.56 23.92
CA GLY A 225 5.21 -17.01 22.59
C GLY A 225 4.08 -17.45 21.63
N ALA A 226 4.38 -17.38 20.36
CA ALA A 226 3.62 -18.06 19.33
C ALA A 226 3.78 -19.59 19.53
N SER A 227 2.93 -20.19 20.36
CA SER A 227 2.94 -21.65 20.56
C SER A 227 2.35 -22.36 19.34
N PHE A 228 2.71 -23.62 19.12
CA PHE A 228 2.19 -24.42 18.03
C PHE A 228 0.66 -24.39 17.96
N TYR A 229 -0.02 -24.56 19.09
CA TYR A 229 -1.50 -24.51 19.14
C TYR A 229 -2.07 -23.12 18.82
N SER A 230 -1.41 -22.06 19.26
CA SER A 230 -1.81 -20.68 18.92
C SER A 230 -1.68 -20.42 17.43
N ILE A 231 -0.58 -20.85 16.80
CA ILE A 231 -0.37 -20.70 15.36
C ILE A 231 -1.40 -21.48 14.54
N LEU A 232 -1.73 -22.71 14.95
CA LEU A 232 -2.79 -23.49 14.29
C LEU A 232 -4.17 -22.81 14.43
N LEU A 233 -4.51 -22.30 15.61
CA LEU A 233 -5.76 -21.56 15.79
C LEU A 233 -5.80 -20.30 14.92
N LEU A 234 -4.69 -19.59 14.82
CA LEU A 234 -4.58 -18.40 13.94
C LEU A 234 -4.71 -18.77 12.47
N PHE A 235 -4.18 -19.94 12.06
CA PHE A 235 -4.39 -20.46 10.72
C PHE A 235 -5.88 -20.67 10.43
N TYR A 236 -6.63 -21.32 11.35
CA TYR A 236 -8.06 -21.56 11.16
C TYR A 236 -8.88 -20.27 11.17
N ILE A 237 -8.62 -19.39 12.13
CA ILE A 237 -9.30 -18.08 12.21
C ILE A 237 -9.01 -17.25 10.95
N GLY A 238 -7.75 -17.21 10.54
CA GLY A 238 -7.32 -16.49 9.33
C GLY A 238 -7.95 -17.02 8.06
N GLY A 239 -8.03 -18.35 7.92
CA GLY A 239 -8.64 -18.98 6.76
C GLY A 239 -10.13 -18.69 6.62
N VAL A 240 -10.89 -18.80 7.72
CA VAL A 240 -12.33 -18.48 7.72
C VAL A 240 -12.56 -16.97 7.50
N CYS A 241 -11.89 -16.12 8.28
CA CYS A 241 -12.07 -14.67 8.18
C CYS A 241 -11.62 -14.13 6.81
N GLY A 242 -10.54 -14.66 6.25
CA GLY A 242 -10.04 -14.28 4.93
C GLY A 242 -11.00 -14.65 3.82
N ASP A 243 -11.53 -15.87 3.83
CA ASP A 243 -12.54 -16.32 2.87
C ASP A 243 -13.80 -15.45 2.91
N LEU A 244 -14.31 -15.17 4.12
CA LEU A 244 -15.47 -14.30 4.29
C LEU A 244 -15.19 -12.87 3.79
N ALA A 245 -14.02 -12.33 4.07
CA ALA A 245 -13.62 -11.01 3.61
C ALA A 245 -13.54 -10.94 2.08
N GLU A 246 -12.90 -11.93 1.44
CA GLU A 246 -12.84 -12.01 -0.03
C GLU A 246 -14.20 -12.24 -0.67
N THR A 247 -15.05 -13.09 -0.09
CA THR A 247 -16.41 -13.33 -0.58
C THR A 247 -17.24 -12.05 -0.53
N LEU A 248 -17.13 -11.28 0.58
CA LEU A 248 -17.78 -9.97 0.70
C LEU A 248 -17.20 -8.96 -0.31
N PHE A 249 -15.89 -8.93 -0.47
CA PHE A 249 -15.22 -8.10 -1.47
C PHE A 249 -15.74 -8.38 -2.87
N CYS A 250 -15.84 -9.65 -3.26
CA CYS A 250 -16.39 -10.06 -4.55
C CYS A 250 -17.85 -9.64 -4.70
N ARG A 251 -18.68 -9.77 -3.66
CA ARG A 251 -20.07 -9.32 -3.68
C ARG A 251 -20.19 -7.82 -3.95
N VAL A 252 -19.37 -7.01 -3.30
CA VAL A 252 -19.39 -5.55 -3.47
C VAL A 252 -18.84 -5.14 -4.85
N ARG A 253 -17.79 -5.83 -5.34
CA ARG A 253 -17.15 -5.49 -6.62
C ARG A 253 -17.92 -5.99 -7.83
N LEU A 254 -18.43 -7.22 -7.79
CA LEU A 254 -19.01 -7.92 -8.94
C LEU A 254 -20.55 -7.94 -8.92
N GLY A 255 -21.16 -7.62 -7.78
CA GLY A 255 -22.62 -7.59 -7.64
C GLY A 255 -23.26 -8.96 -7.37
N TRP A 256 -22.48 -10.04 -7.30
CA TRP A 256 -22.98 -11.41 -7.02
C TRP A 256 -22.10 -12.14 -6.01
N TRP A 257 -22.70 -13.14 -5.32
CA TRP A 257 -21.97 -13.94 -4.35
C TRP A 257 -21.10 -14.98 -5.06
N MET A 258 -19.81 -14.95 -4.75
CA MET A 258 -18.84 -15.85 -5.34
C MET A 258 -18.01 -16.52 -4.26
N SER A 259 -17.91 -17.84 -4.30
CA SER A 259 -17.02 -18.58 -3.40
C SER A 259 -15.56 -18.21 -3.63
N ARG A 260 -14.84 -17.97 -2.54
CA ARG A 260 -13.38 -17.77 -2.52
C ARG A 260 -12.67 -18.86 -1.73
N SER A 261 -13.41 -19.94 -1.38
CA SER A 261 -12.87 -21.05 -0.62
C SER A 261 -11.77 -21.79 -1.39
N SER A 262 -10.70 -22.12 -0.69
CA SER A 262 -9.63 -22.98 -1.20
C SER A 262 -9.95 -24.47 -1.03
N VAL A 263 -11.04 -24.83 -0.35
CA VAL A 263 -11.43 -26.20 -0.04
C VAL A 263 -12.88 -26.48 -0.41
N VAL A 264 -13.20 -27.74 -0.68
CA VAL A 264 -14.56 -28.13 -1.10
C VAL A 264 -15.57 -28.11 0.05
N TRP A 265 -15.14 -28.26 1.30
CA TRP A 265 -16.02 -28.28 2.46
C TRP A 265 -15.83 -27.04 3.33
N GLY A 266 -16.78 -26.12 3.22
CA GLY A 266 -16.86 -24.91 4.05
C GLY A 266 -16.10 -23.70 3.50
N PRO A 267 -16.39 -22.52 4.06
CA PRO A 267 -15.75 -21.28 3.69
C PRO A 267 -14.37 -21.19 4.36
N PHE A 268 -13.31 -21.52 3.61
CA PHE A 268 -11.95 -21.52 4.15
C PHE A 268 -10.90 -21.22 3.08
N SER A 269 -10.17 -20.15 3.26
CA SER A 269 -9.02 -19.77 2.42
C SER A 269 -7.71 -20.24 3.06
N ILE A 270 -7.08 -21.26 2.45
CA ILE A 270 -5.76 -21.75 2.88
C ILE A 270 -4.74 -20.62 2.78
N VAL A 271 -4.82 -19.81 1.74
CA VAL A 271 -3.90 -18.68 1.49
C VAL A 271 -3.93 -17.68 2.66
N TRP A 272 -5.11 -17.24 3.09
CA TRP A 272 -5.23 -16.33 4.23
C TRP A 272 -4.82 -16.97 5.56
N GLY A 273 -5.19 -18.24 5.76
CA GLY A 273 -4.77 -18.98 6.94
C GLY A 273 -3.25 -19.09 7.06
N LEU A 274 -2.58 -19.51 6.00
CA LEU A 274 -1.12 -19.61 5.94
C LEU A 274 -0.45 -18.24 6.06
N ALA A 275 -1.00 -17.19 5.41
CA ALA A 275 -0.47 -15.85 5.51
C ALA A 275 -0.42 -15.36 6.96
N LEU A 276 -1.54 -15.51 7.69
CA LEU A 276 -1.62 -15.09 9.10
C LEU A 276 -0.71 -15.90 10.00
N ALA A 277 -0.68 -17.22 9.83
CA ALA A 277 0.18 -18.12 10.61
C ALA A 277 1.67 -17.82 10.34
N ALA A 278 2.07 -17.71 9.07
CA ALA A 278 3.45 -17.43 8.67
C ALA A 278 3.89 -16.04 9.10
N ALA A 279 3.08 -15.01 8.87
CA ALA A 279 3.38 -13.65 9.32
C ALA A 279 3.58 -13.60 10.84
N THR A 280 2.71 -14.27 11.60
CA THR A 280 2.84 -14.33 13.06
C THR A 280 4.11 -15.07 13.46
N LEU A 281 4.39 -16.22 12.87
CA LEU A 281 5.59 -17.01 13.19
C LEU A 281 6.88 -16.24 12.88
N LEU A 282 6.97 -15.60 11.71
CA LEU A 282 8.16 -14.89 11.25
C LEU A 282 8.39 -13.57 12.00
N LEU A 283 7.32 -12.82 12.25
CA LEU A 283 7.42 -11.45 12.76
C LEU A 283 7.14 -11.33 14.26
N TYR A 284 6.70 -12.41 14.94
CA TYR A 284 6.39 -12.38 16.38
C TYR A 284 7.53 -11.85 17.25
N LYS A 285 8.76 -12.23 16.97
CA LYS A 285 9.93 -11.76 17.72
C LYS A 285 10.16 -10.25 17.61
N TYR A 286 9.57 -9.63 16.58
CA TYR A 286 9.68 -8.19 16.31
C TYR A 286 8.43 -7.40 16.74
N ARG A 287 7.47 -8.02 17.48
CA ARG A 287 6.17 -7.44 17.86
C ARG A 287 6.25 -6.06 18.53
N ASP A 288 7.41 -5.75 19.17
CA ASP A 288 7.66 -4.48 19.84
C ASP A 288 8.24 -3.40 18.89
N ARG A 289 8.51 -3.76 17.63
CA ARG A 289 8.97 -2.81 16.61
C ARG A 289 7.86 -1.82 16.22
N SER A 290 8.26 -0.75 15.52
CA SER A 290 7.36 0.31 15.07
C SER A 290 6.30 -0.20 14.09
N ALA A 291 5.25 0.58 13.90
CA ALA A 291 4.22 0.28 12.92
C ALA A 291 4.79 0.36 11.49
N SER A 292 5.71 1.30 11.23
CA SER A 292 6.42 1.40 9.94
C SER A 292 7.22 0.13 9.63
N PHE A 293 7.86 -0.50 10.63
CA PHE A 293 8.53 -1.78 10.43
C PHE A 293 7.56 -2.86 9.90
N PHE A 294 6.37 -2.98 10.50
CA PHE A 294 5.36 -3.96 10.05
C PHE A 294 4.78 -3.60 8.70
N PHE A 295 4.64 -2.32 8.39
CA PHE A 295 4.20 -1.88 7.08
C PHE A 295 5.19 -2.32 5.99
N VAL A 296 6.49 -2.04 6.14
CA VAL A 296 7.52 -2.43 5.17
C VAL A 296 7.66 -3.94 5.09
N ALA A 297 7.79 -4.63 6.23
CA ALA A 297 7.91 -6.08 6.28
C ALA A 297 6.67 -6.77 5.67
N GLY A 298 5.47 -6.28 5.98
CA GLY A 298 4.23 -6.80 5.42
C GLY A 298 4.10 -6.58 3.92
N THR A 299 4.51 -5.41 3.41
CA THR A 299 4.52 -5.10 1.98
C THR A 299 5.43 -6.08 1.21
N LEU A 300 6.66 -6.29 1.70
CA LEU A 300 7.63 -7.15 1.04
C LEU A 300 7.29 -8.64 1.19
N LEU A 301 7.03 -9.10 2.41
CA LEU A 301 6.74 -10.50 2.68
C LEU A 301 5.36 -10.91 2.15
N GLY A 302 4.37 -10.03 2.21
CA GLY A 302 3.04 -10.29 1.67
C GLY A 302 3.06 -10.40 0.15
N GLY A 303 3.74 -9.50 -0.55
CA GLY A 303 3.91 -9.59 -2.00
C GLY A 303 4.68 -10.84 -2.42
N LEU A 304 5.78 -11.17 -1.72
CA LEU A 304 6.53 -12.42 -1.95
C LEU A 304 5.64 -13.65 -1.72
N TYR A 305 4.88 -13.66 -0.65
CA TYR A 305 3.97 -14.76 -0.33
C TYR A 305 2.91 -14.95 -1.42
N GLU A 306 2.25 -13.88 -1.86
CA GLU A 306 1.24 -13.91 -2.92
C GLU A 306 1.82 -14.42 -4.24
N TYR A 307 3.04 -13.97 -4.59
CA TYR A 307 3.77 -14.46 -5.76
C TYR A 307 4.04 -15.96 -5.67
N LEU A 308 4.55 -16.44 -4.53
CA LEU A 308 4.84 -17.87 -4.31
C LEU A 308 3.58 -18.72 -4.35
N CYS A 309 2.46 -18.25 -3.80
CA CYS A 309 1.17 -18.94 -3.89
C CYS A 309 0.71 -19.09 -5.34
N SER A 310 0.82 -18.02 -6.16
CA SER A 310 0.46 -18.07 -7.57
C SER A 310 1.32 -19.08 -8.35
N VAL A 311 2.65 -19.06 -8.13
CA VAL A 311 3.57 -20.03 -8.75
C VAL A 311 3.25 -21.46 -8.30
N PHE A 312 3.02 -21.67 -7.02
CA PHE A 312 2.69 -22.98 -6.47
C PHE A 312 1.41 -23.58 -7.08
N THR A 313 0.33 -22.78 -7.14
CA THR A 313 -0.95 -23.27 -7.68
C THR A 313 -0.88 -23.58 -9.16
N GLU A 314 -0.10 -22.81 -9.93
CA GLU A 314 0.15 -23.10 -11.34
C GLU A 314 0.97 -24.38 -11.54
N LEU A 315 2.07 -24.55 -10.79
CA LEU A 315 2.94 -25.74 -10.92
C LEU A 315 2.26 -27.04 -10.45
N VAL A 316 1.47 -26.96 -9.37
CA VAL A 316 0.89 -28.17 -8.76
C VAL A 316 -0.47 -28.55 -9.38
N PHE A 317 -1.29 -27.55 -9.70
CA PHE A 317 -2.66 -27.76 -10.17
C PHE A 317 -2.89 -27.32 -11.62
N GLY A 318 -1.88 -26.77 -12.30
CA GLY A 318 -2.06 -26.17 -13.63
C GLY A 318 -3.12 -25.05 -13.62
N THR A 319 -3.26 -24.31 -12.51
CA THR A 319 -4.38 -23.39 -12.31
C THR A 319 -3.90 -22.10 -11.68
N VAL A 320 -4.33 -20.97 -12.26
CA VAL A 320 -4.12 -19.63 -11.69
C VAL A 320 -5.46 -19.07 -11.21
N PHE A 321 -5.50 -18.59 -9.97
CA PHE A 321 -6.73 -18.10 -9.31
C PHE A 321 -6.90 -16.59 -9.35
N TRP A 322 -5.87 -15.83 -9.76
CA TRP A 322 -5.90 -14.38 -9.98
C TRP A 322 -4.88 -13.99 -11.03
N ASP A 323 -5.13 -12.87 -11.69
CA ASP A 323 -4.28 -12.34 -12.75
C ASP A 323 -4.31 -10.81 -12.73
N TYR A 324 -3.16 -10.19 -12.48
CA TYR A 324 -2.97 -8.73 -12.44
C TYR A 324 -2.29 -8.18 -13.70
N SER A 325 -2.18 -8.96 -14.79
CA SER A 325 -1.45 -8.56 -16.00
C SER A 325 -1.97 -7.25 -16.60
N ALA A 326 -3.28 -7.00 -16.46
CA ALA A 326 -3.90 -5.78 -16.96
C ALA A 326 -3.68 -4.56 -16.06
N ILE A 327 -3.19 -4.73 -14.81
CA ILE A 327 -3.00 -3.65 -13.83
C ILE A 327 -1.57 -3.13 -13.90
N PRO A 328 -1.34 -1.80 -13.95
CA PRO A 328 0.01 -1.22 -13.90
C PRO A 328 0.78 -1.62 -12.63
N PHE A 329 2.10 -1.64 -12.73
CA PHE A 329 3.02 -2.03 -11.63
C PHE A 329 2.81 -3.47 -11.12
N ASN A 330 2.41 -4.39 -12.02
CA ASN A 330 2.42 -5.82 -11.73
C ASN A 330 3.79 -6.47 -12.04
N LEU A 331 4.04 -7.60 -11.41
CA LEU A 331 5.21 -8.45 -11.68
C LEU A 331 4.71 -9.80 -12.21
N GLY A 332 4.77 -9.97 -13.54
CA GLY A 332 4.36 -11.19 -14.21
C GLY A 332 2.88 -11.53 -14.04
N GLY A 333 2.01 -10.56 -13.81
CA GLY A 333 0.59 -10.76 -13.54
C GLY A 333 0.28 -11.41 -12.18
N ARG A 334 1.30 -11.79 -11.38
CA ARG A 334 1.14 -12.57 -10.15
C ARG A 334 0.96 -11.72 -8.91
N ILE A 335 1.60 -10.55 -8.88
CA ILE A 335 1.45 -9.54 -7.82
C ILE A 335 1.34 -8.15 -8.43
N ASN A 336 0.78 -7.22 -7.66
CA ASN A 336 0.69 -5.81 -8.01
C ASN A 336 1.13 -4.95 -6.82
N LEU A 337 1.84 -3.85 -7.09
CA LEU A 337 2.40 -2.98 -6.06
C LEU A 337 1.34 -2.41 -5.11
N LEU A 338 0.17 -2.04 -5.60
CA LEU A 338 -0.93 -1.55 -4.77
C LEU A 338 -1.37 -2.61 -3.75
N TYR A 339 -1.54 -3.87 -4.19
CA TYR A 339 -1.93 -4.97 -3.31
C TYR A 339 -0.81 -5.33 -2.31
N CYS A 340 0.47 -5.18 -2.71
CA CYS A 340 1.57 -5.30 -1.75
C CYS A 340 1.45 -4.28 -0.59
N PHE A 341 1.02 -3.04 -0.87
CA PHE A 341 0.76 -2.05 0.18
C PHE A 341 -0.43 -2.43 1.08
N PHE A 342 -1.49 -3.05 0.52
CA PHE A 342 -2.57 -3.61 1.35
C PHE A 342 -2.04 -4.68 2.31
N TRP A 343 -1.14 -5.56 1.88
CA TRP A 343 -0.45 -6.51 2.76
C TRP A 343 0.33 -5.79 3.87
N GLY A 344 0.98 -4.67 3.56
CA GLY A 344 1.66 -3.83 4.56
C GLY A 344 0.71 -3.29 5.63
N PHE A 345 -0.42 -2.71 5.23
CA PHE A 345 -1.44 -2.24 6.18
C PHE A 345 -2.10 -3.39 6.95
N ALA A 346 -2.35 -4.51 6.30
CA ALA A 346 -2.86 -5.72 6.95
C ALA A 346 -1.91 -6.22 8.06
N ALA A 347 -0.60 -6.20 7.81
CA ALA A 347 0.39 -6.55 8.83
C ALA A 347 0.40 -5.58 10.02
N VAL A 348 0.24 -4.27 9.77
CA VAL A 348 0.11 -3.28 10.84
C VAL A 348 -1.16 -3.52 11.66
N ALA A 349 -2.31 -3.66 10.98
CA ALA A 349 -3.60 -3.93 11.62
C ALA A 349 -3.54 -5.23 12.44
N TRP A 350 -2.87 -6.25 11.91
CA TRP A 350 -2.64 -7.50 12.59
C TRP A 350 -1.84 -7.31 13.87
N PHE A 351 -0.59 -6.87 13.79
CA PHE A 351 0.31 -6.84 14.94
C PHE A 351 -0.01 -5.74 15.96
N LYS A 352 -0.55 -4.60 15.54
CA LYS A 352 -0.86 -3.47 16.43
C LYS A 352 -2.32 -3.45 16.90
N GLY A 353 -3.21 -4.21 16.26
CA GLY A 353 -4.64 -4.25 16.55
C GLY A 353 -5.16 -5.64 16.90
N LEU A 354 -5.31 -6.50 15.90
CA LEU A 354 -6.06 -7.76 16.01
C LEU A 354 -5.33 -8.85 16.80
N TYR A 355 -4.06 -9.09 16.52
CA TYR A 355 -3.29 -10.14 17.18
C TYR A 355 -3.27 -10.01 18.71
N PRO A 356 -3.03 -8.83 19.31
CA PRO A 356 -3.09 -8.66 20.76
C PRO A 356 -4.45 -9.03 21.38
N VAL A 357 -5.53 -8.80 20.66
CA VAL A 357 -6.89 -9.14 21.12
C VAL A 357 -7.12 -10.64 21.05
N LEU A 358 -6.83 -11.25 19.88
CA LEU A 358 -6.99 -12.68 19.67
C LEU A 358 -6.09 -13.51 20.60
N ALA A 359 -4.84 -13.09 20.81
CA ALA A 359 -3.91 -13.75 21.73
C ALA A 359 -4.47 -13.79 23.17
N ARG A 360 -5.15 -12.71 23.61
CA ARG A 360 -5.81 -12.70 24.93
C ARG A 360 -6.99 -13.67 25.00
N TRP A 361 -7.76 -13.82 23.91
CA TRP A 361 -8.87 -14.78 23.86
C TRP A 361 -8.37 -16.21 23.79
N ILE A 362 -7.36 -16.48 22.96
CA ILE A 362 -6.71 -17.79 22.86
C ILE A 362 -6.14 -18.22 24.21
N ALA A 363 -5.52 -17.30 24.94
CA ALA A 363 -4.97 -17.59 26.27
C ALA A 363 -6.02 -18.00 27.33
N LYS A 364 -7.31 -17.72 27.10
CA LYS A 364 -8.41 -18.13 27.98
C LYS A 364 -8.89 -19.56 27.71
N ILE A 365 -8.48 -20.19 26.60
CA ILE A 365 -8.91 -21.54 26.24
C ILE A 365 -8.25 -22.54 27.21
N PRO A 366 -9.03 -23.40 27.86
CA PRO A 366 -8.48 -24.43 28.75
C PRO A 366 -7.56 -25.40 28.02
N ALA A 367 -6.40 -25.72 28.59
CA ALA A 367 -5.32 -26.41 27.89
C ALA A 367 -5.71 -27.80 27.34
N ARG A 368 -6.43 -28.61 28.12
CA ARG A 368 -6.82 -29.98 27.68
C ARG A 368 -7.88 -29.99 26.57
N PRO A 369 -9.08 -29.38 26.74
CA PRO A 369 -10.09 -29.34 25.69
C PRO A 369 -9.64 -28.55 24.47
N GLY A 370 -8.86 -27.47 24.66
CA GLY A 370 -8.31 -26.70 23.55
C GLY A 370 -7.36 -27.51 22.66
N LYS A 371 -6.49 -28.35 23.23
CA LYS A 371 -5.62 -29.25 22.46
C LYS A 371 -6.44 -30.27 21.65
N ILE A 372 -7.46 -30.89 22.28
CA ILE A 372 -8.33 -31.85 21.61
C ILE A 372 -9.05 -31.17 20.43
N PHE A 373 -9.62 -30.01 20.65
CA PHE A 373 -10.29 -29.23 19.62
C PHE A 373 -9.38 -28.88 18.46
N VAL A 374 -8.17 -28.37 18.72
CA VAL A 374 -7.19 -28.03 17.67
C VAL A 374 -6.79 -29.27 16.88
N TRP A 375 -6.56 -30.41 17.52
CA TRP A 375 -6.23 -31.65 16.81
C TRP A 375 -7.39 -32.19 15.97
N ALA A 376 -8.63 -32.19 16.51
CA ALA A 376 -9.81 -32.58 15.74
C ALA A 376 -9.98 -31.71 14.50
N LEU A 377 -9.81 -30.37 14.65
CA LEU A 377 -9.88 -29.42 13.55
C LEU A 377 -8.72 -29.63 12.54
N THR A 378 -7.54 -29.99 13.02
CA THR A 378 -6.36 -30.26 12.16
C THR A 378 -6.58 -31.51 11.32
N VAL A 379 -7.10 -32.60 11.92
CA VAL A 379 -7.42 -33.83 11.19
C VAL A 379 -8.52 -33.57 10.15
N PHE A 380 -9.60 -32.90 10.55
CA PHE A 380 -10.66 -32.50 9.62
C PHE A 380 -10.11 -31.67 8.43
N MET A 381 -9.27 -30.67 8.72
CA MET A 381 -8.73 -29.81 7.67
C MET A 381 -7.73 -30.56 6.77
N ALA A 382 -6.91 -31.45 7.32
CA ALA A 382 -6.01 -32.28 6.53
C ALA A 382 -6.78 -33.19 5.55
N VAL A 383 -7.88 -33.81 6.01
CA VAL A 383 -8.77 -34.62 5.15
C VAL A 383 -9.43 -33.72 4.10
N ASN A 384 -9.98 -32.57 4.49
CA ASN A 384 -10.60 -31.60 3.58
C ASN A 384 -9.63 -31.12 2.50
N MET A 385 -8.40 -30.75 2.86
CA MET A 385 -7.37 -30.32 1.91
C MET A 385 -6.97 -31.43 0.94
N ALA A 386 -6.74 -32.66 1.43
CA ALA A 386 -6.42 -33.79 0.59
C ALA A 386 -7.55 -34.12 -0.40
N PHE A 387 -8.78 -34.05 0.09
CA PHE A 387 -9.97 -34.29 -0.74
C PHE A 387 -10.17 -33.15 -1.78
N SER A 388 -9.97 -31.92 -1.38
CA SER A 388 -10.04 -30.75 -2.29
C SER A 388 -8.98 -30.82 -3.38
N ALA A 389 -7.76 -31.23 -3.03
CA ALA A 389 -6.68 -31.45 -4.00
C ALA A 389 -7.04 -32.53 -5.01
N ALA A 390 -7.59 -33.67 -4.57
CA ALA A 390 -8.05 -34.72 -5.46
C ALA A 390 -9.19 -34.24 -6.39
N ALA A 391 -10.17 -33.51 -5.85
CA ALA A 391 -11.27 -32.94 -6.64
C ALA A 391 -10.77 -31.95 -7.69
N LEU A 392 -9.84 -31.05 -7.32
CA LEU A 392 -9.27 -30.06 -8.22
C LEU A 392 -8.40 -30.71 -9.31
N THR A 393 -7.58 -31.69 -8.95
CA THR A 393 -6.80 -32.49 -9.91
C THR A 393 -7.72 -33.17 -10.92
N ARG A 394 -8.80 -33.80 -10.44
CA ARG A 394 -9.76 -34.46 -11.34
C ARG A 394 -10.50 -33.46 -12.22
N TYR A 395 -10.82 -32.26 -11.71
CA TYR A 395 -11.40 -31.19 -12.50
C TYR A 395 -10.46 -30.71 -13.62
N SER A 396 -9.16 -30.56 -13.33
CA SER A 396 -8.13 -30.25 -14.33
C SER A 396 -7.99 -31.34 -15.39
N GLN A 397 -7.95 -32.61 -14.99
CA GLN A 397 -7.91 -33.75 -15.92
C GLN A 397 -9.12 -33.80 -16.87
N ARG A 398 -10.33 -33.55 -16.37
CA ARG A 398 -11.52 -33.46 -17.21
C ARG A 398 -11.44 -32.32 -18.21
N ALA A 399 -10.94 -31.16 -17.77
CA ALA A 399 -10.71 -30.02 -18.67
C ALA A 399 -9.70 -30.32 -19.78
N ALA A 400 -8.71 -31.19 -19.51
CA ALA A 400 -7.75 -31.70 -20.49
C ALA A 400 -8.29 -32.89 -21.34
N GLY A 401 -9.54 -33.32 -21.12
CA GLY A 401 -10.16 -34.45 -21.86
C GLY A 401 -9.73 -35.85 -21.37
N GLU A 402 -9.08 -35.96 -20.22
CA GLU A 402 -8.63 -37.24 -19.68
C GLU A 402 -9.80 -38.09 -19.10
N PRO A 403 -10.04 -39.32 -19.58
CA PRO A 403 -11.11 -40.17 -19.07
C PRO A 403 -10.80 -40.65 -17.64
N ALA A 404 -11.86 -41.00 -16.87
CA ALA A 404 -11.72 -41.64 -15.58
C ALA A 404 -11.28 -43.10 -15.76
N THR A 405 -10.12 -43.46 -15.23
CA THR A 405 -9.56 -44.80 -15.31
C THR A 405 -9.61 -45.56 -13.98
N GLN A 406 -9.80 -44.84 -12.86
CA GLN A 406 -9.79 -45.41 -11.53
C GLN A 406 -11.12 -45.17 -10.80
N PRO A 407 -11.52 -46.06 -9.86
CA PRO A 407 -12.80 -45.96 -9.14
C PRO A 407 -13.00 -44.61 -8.42
N TRP A 408 -11.94 -44.03 -7.81
CA TRP A 408 -12.02 -42.76 -7.13
C TRP A 408 -12.28 -41.60 -8.10
N GLN A 409 -11.77 -41.67 -9.34
CA GLN A 409 -12.01 -40.66 -10.39
C GLN A 409 -13.48 -40.67 -10.84
N VAL A 410 -14.05 -41.89 -11.03
CA VAL A 410 -15.47 -42.07 -11.37
C VAL A 410 -16.35 -41.49 -10.25
N TRP A 411 -16.01 -41.80 -8.98
CA TRP A 411 -16.73 -41.26 -7.83
C TRP A 411 -16.67 -39.74 -7.76
N MET A 412 -15.48 -39.14 -8.03
CA MET A 412 -15.32 -37.70 -8.09
C MET A 412 -16.15 -37.08 -9.22
N ASP A 413 -16.19 -37.68 -10.40
CA ASP A 413 -16.96 -37.19 -11.54
C ASP A 413 -18.47 -37.16 -11.26
N GLN A 414 -18.97 -38.14 -10.48
CA GLN A 414 -20.38 -38.22 -10.07
C GLN A 414 -20.73 -37.13 -9.01
N HIS A 415 -19.87 -36.89 -8.02
CA HIS A 415 -20.19 -36.03 -6.88
C HIS A 415 -19.64 -34.63 -7.01
N TYR A 416 -18.52 -34.46 -7.70
CA TYR A 416 -17.83 -33.17 -7.94
C TYR A 416 -17.67 -32.92 -9.43
N ASN A 417 -18.81 -32.97 -10.15
CA ASN A 417 -18.86 -32.64 -11.57
C ASN A 417 -18.49 -31.18 -11.86
N ASP A 418 -18.33 -30.83 -13.12
CA ASP A 418 -17.86 -29.50 -13.54
C ASP A 418 -18.76 -28.37 -13.04
N GLY A 419 -20.08 -28.60 -12.97
CA GLY A 419 -21.02 -27.60 -12.44
C GLY A 419 -20.85 -27.35 -10.93
N VAL A 420 -20.50 -28.39 -10.14
CA VAL A 420 -20.19 -28.28 -8.71
C VAL A 420 -18.84 -27.58 -8.53
N MET A 421 -17.82 -28.01 -9.29
CA MET A 421 -16.48 -27.44 -9.22
C MET A 421 -16.45 -25.97 -9.63
N TYR A 422 -17.18 -25.60 -10.67
CA TYR A 422 -17.33 -24.19 -11.08
C TYR A 422 -17.96 -23.31 -9.98
N ARG A 423 -18.92 -23.82 -9.21
CA ARG A 423 -19.49 -23.07 -8.09
C ARG A 423 -18.52 -22.90 -6.93
N ILE A 424 -17.63 -23.87 -6.69
CA ILE A 424 -16.62 -23.81 -5.63
C ILE A 424 -15.42 -22.94 -6.07
N TYR A 425 -14.95 -23.12 -7.31
CA TYR A 425 -13.77 -22.47 -7.88
C TYR A 425 -14.09 -21.68 -9.17
N PRO A 426 -14.91 -20.63 -9.10
CA PRO A 426 -15.45 -19.95 -10.29
C PRO A 426 -14.39 -19.23 -11.15
N TYR A 427 -13.21 -18.96 -10.61
CA TYR A 427 -12.09 -18.33 -11.33
C TYR A 427 -10.89 -19.26 -11.56
N ALA A 428 -11.04 -20.55 -11.37
CA ALA A 428 -9.98 -21.49 -11.73
C ALA A 428 -9.74 -21.43 -13.26
N LYS A 429 -8.68 -20.73 -13.69
CA LYS A 429 -8.21 -20.74 -15.08
C LYS A 429 -7.24 -21.90 -15.23
N MET A 430 -7.62 -22.92 -15.99
CA MET A 430 -6.74 -24.02 -16.34
C MET A 430 -5.68 -23.50 -17.31
N THR A 431 -4.40 -23.64 -16.96
CA THR A 431 -3.27 -23.38 -17.84
C THR A 431 -2.97 -24.69 -18.55
N GLY A 432 -3.50 -24.85 -19.77
CA GLY A 432 -3.24 -25.99 -20.65
C GLY A 432 -1.90 -25.88 -21.33
#